data_b39d2d5ecb999ed91545640066d449e0
#
_entry.id   b39d2d5ecb999ed91545640066d449e0
#
_cell.length_a   1.000
_cell.length_b   1.000
_cell.length_c   1.000
_cell.angle_alpha   90.00
_cell.angle_beta   90.00
_cell.angle_gamma   90.00
#
_symmetry.space_group_name_H-M   'P 1'
#
loop_
_entity.id
_entity.type
_entity.pdbx_description
1 polymer ?
#
loop_
_entity_poly.entity_id
_entity_poly.type
_entity_poly.pdbx_seq_one_letter_code
_entity_poly.pdbx_strand_id
1 'polypeptide(L)'
;MQKLHAALASGQRLMLTGSNVAAFSYQGSWDGGCALHSAAMAIAMLGRLSHPLRLTWRRGGAEAKFWERAEPHYLSGITFDDLSTLIRGLDWGLRPIVFEGRQTHVIGFCEREMSRGWPVIVSWRERHRAQEHAVLVVGVEGRKKGRMFQAHTLLALDPAECEPSLTVYNARLTWTVPSRGSRDAQMRYVTASYRRLIVVTGAISIRAVRTPVGRKRKPP
;
A
#
# COMPACT_ATOMS: atom_id res chain seq x y z
N MET A 1 19.26 -7.74 0.69
CA MET A 1 18.79 -7.36 -0.68
C MET A 1 17.39 -6.83 -0.58
N GLN A 2 17.11 -5.70 -1.24
CA GLN A 2 15.77 -5.11 -1.33
C GLN A 2 15.20 -5.32 -2.73
N LYS A 3 13.90 -5.59 -2.81
CA LYS A 3 13.12 -5.61 -4.05
C LYS A 3 12.05 -4.53 -3.90
N LEU A 4 12.14 -3.47 -4.70
CA LEU A 4 11.27 -2.31 -4.63
C LEU A 4 10.27 -2.34 -5.79
N HIS A 5 9.13 -1.70 -5.61
CA HIS A 5 8.10 -1.59 -6.65
C HIS A 5 8.59 -0.65 -7.77
N ALA A 6 8.48 -1.11 -9.02
CA ALA A 6 9.04 -0.40 -10.17
C ALA A 6 8.34 0.92 -10.52
N ALA A 7 7.14 1.16 -10.01
CA ALA A 7 6.38 2.39 -10.25
C ALA A 7 6.88 3.60 -9.43
N LEU A 8 7.85 3.41 -8.52
CA LEU A 8 8.34 4.47 -7.65
C LEU A 8 9.81 4.77 -7.90
N ALA A 9 10.17 6.04 -7.91
CA ALA A 9 11.53 6.54 -8.02
C ALA A 9 11.85 7.41 -6.79
N SER A 10 13.00 7.11 -6.14
CA SER A 10 13.52 7.90 -5.02
C SER A 10 14.28 9.13 -5.52
N GLY A 11 14.25 10.19 -4.72
CA GLY A 11 14.95 11.44 -4.97
C GLY A 11 14.81 12.37 -3.78
N GLN A 12 14.90 13.68 -3.99
CA GLN A 12 14.54 14.66 -2.95
C GLN A 12 13.07 14.54 -2.54
N ARG A 13 12.23 14.15 -3.50
CA ARG A 13 10.83 13.76 -3.29
C ARG A 13 10.58 12.38 -3.88
N LEU A 14 9.58 11.70 -3.37
CA LEU A 14 9.11 10.43 -3.93
C LEU A 14 8.28 10.70 -5.19
N MET A 15 8.69 10.13 -6.32
CA MET A 15 8.05 10.35 -7.62
C MET A 15 7.49 9.06 -8.20
N LEU A 16 6.50 9.18 -9.07
CA LEU A 16 6.10 8.08 -9.95
C LEU A 16 7.15 7.94 -11.07
N THR A 17 7.63 6.71 -11.30
CA THR A 17 8.64 6.42 -12.32
C THR A 17 8.22 6.89 -13.70
N GLY A 18 9.13 7.57 -14.40
CA GLY A 18 8.88 8.10 -15.75
C GLY A 18 7.97 9.32 -15.80
N SER A 19 7.69 9.95 -14.65
CA SER A 19 6.88 11.17 -14.58
C SER A 19 7.48 12.18 -13.59
N ASN A 20 7.01 13.44 -13.66
CA ASN A 20 7.32 14.49 -12.69
C ASN A 20 6.22 14.62 -11.63
N VAL A 21 5.52 13.53 -11.32
CA VAL A 21 4.42 13.51 -10.37
C VAL A 21 4.89 12.99 -9.03
N ALA A 22 4.66 13.77 -7.96
CA ALA A 22 4.90 13.33 -6.60
C ALA A 22 3.93 12.19 -6.24
N ALA A 23 4.49 11.09 -5.72
CA ALA A 23 3.75 9.86 -5.44
C ALA A 23 3.23 9.78 -4.00
N PHE A 24 3.77 10.57 -3.07
CA PHE A 24 3.43 10.50 -1.66
C PHE A 24 2.16 11.29 -1.33
N SER A 25 1.25 10.69 -0.57
CA SER A 25 0.04 11.32 -0.04
C SER A 25 0.12 11.34 1.49
N TYR A 26 0.20 12.53 2.06
CA TYR A 26 0.34 12.75 3.49
C TYR A 26 -1.02 12.77 4.17
N GLN A 27 -1.15 12.01 5.26
CA GLN A 27 -2.30 12.02 6.15
C GLN A 27 -2.12 13.13 7.19
N GLY A 28 -3.17 13.91 7.43
CA GLY A 28 -3.19 14.90 8.51
C GLY A 28 -3.24 14.26 9.90
N SER A 29 -2.91 15.04 10.91
CA SER A 29 -2.92 14.56 12.31
C SER A 29 -4.32 14.30 12.87
N TRP A 30 -5.36 14.79 12.20
CA TRP A 30 -6.75 14.77 12.66
C TRP A 30 -7.66 13.86 11.84
N ASP A 31 -7.14 13.22 10.79
CA ASP A 31 -7.93 12.35 9.95
C ASP A 31 -7.67 10.85 10.22
N GLY A 32 -8.68 10.02 9.97
CA GLY A 32 -8.62 8.57 10.01
C GLY A 32 -8.20 7.95 8.65
N GLY A 33 -7.70 8.77 7.72
CA GLY A 33 -7.56 8.45 6.30
C GLY A 33 -6.37 7.58 5.90
N CYS A 34 -5.65 6.92 6.81
CA CYS A 34 -4.44 6.14 6.49
C CYS A 34 -4.65 5.17 5.32
N ALA A 35 -5.75 4.42 5.32
CA ALA A 35 -6.08 3.48 4.24
C ALA A 35 -6.45 4.21 2.94
N LEU A 36 -7.11 5.37 3.01
CA LEU A 36 -7.47 6.19 1.84
C LEU A 36 -6.24 6.80 1.17
N HIS A 37 -5.33 7.39 1.95
CA HIS A 37 -4.06 7.91 1.44
C HIS A 37 -3.20 6.80 0.84
N SER A 38 -3.12 5.64 1.50
CA SER A 38 -2.44 4.45 0.98
C SER A 38 -3.07 3.96 -0.34
N ALA A 39 -4.41 4.00 -0.45
CA ALA A 39 -5.11 3.63 -1.68
C ALA A 39 -4.87 4.65 -2.80
N ALA A 40 -4.88 5.96 -2.51
CA ALA A 40 -4.58 6.99 -3.50
C ALA A 40 -3.17 6.79 -4.10
N MET A 41 -2.16 6.55 -3.25
CA MET A 41 -0.79 6.22 -3.70
C MET A 41 -0.76 4.94 -4.55
N ALA A 42 -1.42 3.87 -4.11
CA ALA A 42 -1.48 2.59 -4.82
C ALA A 42 -2.15 2.72 -6.20
N ILE A 43 -3.25 3.47 -6.28
CA ILE A 43 -3.98 3.73 -7.52
C ILE A 43 -3.16 4.60 -8.48
N ALA A 44 -2.38 5.56 -7.95
CA ALA A 44 -1.45 6.35 -8.74
C ALA A 44 -0.30 5.49 -9.30
N MET A 45 0.26 4.57 -8.51
CA MET A 45 1.25 3.59 -8.99
C MET A 45 0.72 2.71 -10.13
N LEU A 46 -0.59 2.50 -10.21
CA LEU A 46 -1.26 1.77 -11.30
C LEU A 46 -1.68 2.68 -12.46
N GLY A 47 -1.30 3.97 -12.43
CA GLY A 47 -1.58 4.95 -13.49
C GLY A 47 -3.05 5.34 -13.62
N ARG A 48 -3.85 5.23 -12.55
CA ARG A 48 -5.27 5.60 -12.54
C ARG A 48 -5.56 6.91 -11.82
N LEU A 49 -4.63 7.43 -11.03
CA LEU A 49 -4.59 8.78 -10.50
C LEU A 49 -3.33 9.47 -10.99
N SER A 50 -3.45 10.74 -11.42
CA SER A 50 -2.31 11.52 -11.88
C SER A 50 -1.59 12.22 -10.73
N HIS A 51 -2.33 12.55 -9.66
CA HIS A 51 -1.80 13.31 -8.52
C HIS A 51 -2.46 12.85 -7.21
N PRO A 52 -1.91 11.87 -6.47
CA PRO A 52 -2.51 11.37 -5.24
C PRO A 52 -2.63 12.45 -4.14
N LEU A 53 -1.84 13.54 -4.23
CA LEU A 53 -1.84 14.67 -3.29
C LEU A 53 -2.92 15.73 -3.55
N ARG A 54 -3.44 15.84 -4.77
CA ARG A 54 -4.35 16.94 -5.14
C ARG A 54 -5.80 16.56 -4.94
N LEU A 55 -6.26 16.69 -3.71
CA LEU A 55 -7.55 16.20 -3.26
C LEU A 55 -8.75 17.02 -3.73
N THR A 56 -8.63 18.34 -3.91
CA THR A 56 -9.83 19.20 -3.95
C THR A 56 -9.82 20.32 -5.00
N TRP A 57 -8.73 20.56 -5.72
CA TRP A 57 -8.58 21.76 -6.54
C TRP A 57 -9.13 21.64 -7.97
N ARG A 58 -9.39 20.44 -8.47
CA ARG A 58 -9.99 20.23 -9.79
C ARG A 58 -11.43 19.78 -9.62
N ARG A 59 -12.37 20.63 -9.94
CA ARG A 59 -13.77 20.23 -10.16
C ARG A 59 -13.78 19.29 -11.37
N GLY A 60 -14.02 18.01 -11.13
CA GLY A 60 -14.00 16.94 -12.13
C GLY A 60 -12.64 16.24 -12.26
N GLY A 61 -12.65 15.03 -12.83
CA GLY A 61 -11.47 14.18 -13.00
C GLY A 61 -11.41 13.00 -12.02
N ALA A 62 -10.37 12.19 -12.18
CA ALA A 62 -10.21 10.96 -11.40
C ALA A 62 -10.00 11.25 -9.91
N GLU A 63 -9.19 12.26 -9.59
CA GLU A 63 -8.89 12.69 -8.24
C GLU A 63 -10.16 13.13 -7.48
N ALA A 64 -10.96 14.00 -8.11
CA ALA A 64 -12.22 14.46 -7.52
C ALA A 64 -13.18 13.28 -7.28
N LYS A 65 -13.33 12.38 -8.25
CA LYS A 65 -14.19 11.20 -8.14
C LYS A 65 -13.75 10.26 -7.01
N PHE A 66 -12.43 10.08 -6.82
CA PHE A 66 -11.91 9.26 -5.73
C PHE A 66 -12.22 9.89 -4.37
N TRP A 67 -11.90 11.18 -4.20
CA TRP A 67 -12.03 11.84 -2.91
C TRP A 67 -13.47 12.14 -2.52
N GLU A 68 -14.35 12.43 -3.46
CA GLU A 68 -15.79 12.52 -3.24
C GLU A 68 -16.35 11.24 -2.60
N ARG A 69 -15.91 10.08 -3.08
CA ARG A 69 -16.30 8.78 -2.49
C ARG A 69 -15.58 8.47 -1.19
N ALA A 70 -14.40 9.01 -0.98
CA ALA A 70 -13.59 8.80 0.21
C ALA A 70 -14.03 9.71 1.38
N GLU A 71 -14.64 10.86 1.09
CA GLU A 71 -15.02 11.89 2.06
C GLU A 71 -15.78 11.36 3.29
N PRO A 72 -16.80 10.49 3.16
CA PRO A 72 -17.53 9.95 4.30
C PRO A 72 -16.67 9.17 5.30
N HIS A 73 -15.51 8.66 4.85
CA HIS A 73 -14.61 7.84 5.63
C HIS A 73 -13.37 8.58 6.14
N TYR A 74 -13.24 9.88 5.80
CA TYR A 74 -12.01 10.62 6.02
C TYR A 74 -11.67 10.77 7.51
N LEU A 75 -12.67 11.02 8.36
CA LEU A 75 -12.46 11.18 9.80
C LEU A 75 -12.58 9.86 10.57
N SER A 76 -13.47 8.97 10.14
CA SER A 76 -13.78 7.71 10.85
C SER A 76 -12.86 6.55 10.50
N GLY A 77 -12.10 6.67 9.41
CA GLY A 77 -11.41 5.54 8.80
C GLY A 77 -12.31 4.68 7.93
N ILE A 78 -11.74 3.68 7.27
CA ILE A 78 -12.44 2.79 6.35
C ILE A 78 -11.93 1.35 6.54
N THR A 79 -12.84 0.38 6.55
CA THR A 79 -12.50 -1.05 6.53
C THR A 79 -11.96 -1.47 5.16
N PHE A 80 -11.25 -2.59 5.07
CA PHE A 80 -10.79 -3.08 3.75
C PHE A 80 -11.93 -3.55 2.86
N ASP A 81 -13.05 -4.01 3.41
CA ASP A 81 -14.23 -4.37 2.62
C ASP A 81 -14.91 -3.13 2.02
N ASP A 82 -15.07 -2.08 2.81
CA ASP A 82 -15.60 -0.80 2.32
C ASP A 82 -14.65 -0.16 1.32
N LEU A 83 -13.34 -0.19 1.57
CA LEU A 83 -12.32 0.28 0.62
C LEU A 83 -12.36 -0.52 -0.69
N SER A 84 -12.55 -1.83 -0.60
CA SER A 84 -12.75 -2.69 -1.77
C SER A 84 -13.99 -2.28 -2.57
N THR A 85 -15.09 -2.01 -1.89
CA THR A 85 -16.35 -1.54 -2.50
C THR A 85 -16.17 -0.18 -3.14
N LEU A 86 -15.51 0.76 -2.45
CA LEU A 86 -15.18 2.08 -2.98
C LEU A 86 -14.37 1.97 -4.28
N ILE A 87 -13.27 1.19 -4.26
CA ILE A 87 -12.37 1.03 -5.42
C ILE A 87 -13.10 0.38 -6.60
N ARG A 88 -13.91 -0.64 -6.37
CA ARG A 88 -14.72 -1.27 -7.44
C ARG A 88 -15.71 -0.28 -8.05
N GLY A 89 -16.34 0.54 -7.22
CA GLY A 89 -17.32 1.54 -7.66
C GLY A 89 -16.71 2.67 -8.50
N LEU A 90 -15.37 2.85 -8.53
CA LEU A 90 -14.73 3.82 -9.42
C LEU A 90 -14.81 3.41 -10.91
N ASP A 91 -14.91 2.11 -11.19
CA ASP A 91 -14.94 1.53 -12.55
C ASP A 91 -13.72 1.89 -13.41
N TRP A 92 -12.53 1.83 -12.78
CA TRP A 92 -11.25 2.16 -13.44
C TRP A 92 -10.47 0.92 -13.90
N GLY A 93 -11.13 -0.23 -14.01
CA GLY A 93 -10.48 -1.50 -14.32
C GLY A 93 -9.53 -1.95 -13.21
N LEU A 94 -9.90 -1.64 -11.95
CA LEU A 94 -9.19 -2.07 -10.78
C LEU A 94 -9.94 -3.21 -10.08
N ARG A 95 -9.19 -4.20 -9.61
CA ARG A 95 -9.72 -5.33 -8.85
C ARG A 95 -9.04 -5.40 -7.48
N PRO A 96 -9.65 -4.89 -6.42
CA PRO A 96 -9.18 -5.07 -5.07
C PRO A 96 -9.41 -6.51 -4.60
N ILE A 97 -8.44 -7.06 -3.85
CA ILE A 97 -8.51 -8.39 -3.23
C ILE A 97 -8.18 -8.23 -1.76
N VAL A 98 -9.16 -8.37 -0.91
CA VAL A 98 -9.00 -8.38 0.55
C VAL A 98 -8.49 -9.75 0.99
N PHE A 99 -7.59 -9.77 1.95
CA PHE A 99 -7.04 -10.97 2.57
C PHE A 99 -6.91 -10.78 4.07
N GLU A 100 -7.60 -11.61 4.81
CA GLU A 100 -7.54 -11.69 6.27
C GLU A 100 -7.02 -13.05 6.71
N GLY A 101 -6.51 -13.15 7.92
CA GLY A 101 -6.03 -14.41 8.45
C GLY A 101 -4.87 -14.27 9.44
N ARG A 102 -4.17 -15.37 9.67
CA ARG A 102 -3.01 -15.36 10.55
C ARG A 102 -1.91 -14.46 9.97
N GLN A 103 -1.24 -13.70 10.83
CA GLN A 103 -0.17 -12.75 10.48
C GLN A 103 0.82 -13.29 9.44
N THR A 104 1.28 -14.54 9.59
CA THR A 104 2.21 -15.17 8.65
C THR A 104 1.62 -15.36 7.25
N HIS A 105 0.31 -15.62 7.15
CA HIS A 105 -0.39 -15.76 5.88
C HIS A 105 -0.60 -14.40 5.21
N VAL A 106 -0.91 -13.34 5.99
CA VAL A 106 -1.03 -11.97 5.48
C VAL A 106 0.32 -11.49 4.93
N ILE A 107 1.42 -11.73 5.65
CA ILE A 107 2.77 -11.42 5.16
C ILE A 107 3.06 -12.15 3.84
N GLY A 108 2.80 -13.46 3.79
CA GLY A 108 3.00 -14.25 2.57
C GLY A 108 2.09 -13.79 1.41
N PHE A 109 0.90 -13.26 1.70
CA PHE A 109 0.05 -12.62 0.69
C PHE A 109 0.73 -11.34 0.17
N CYS A 110 1.21 -10.44 1.04
CA CYS A 110 1.91 -9.23 0.66
C CYS A 110 3.13 -9.53 -0.24
N GLU A 111 3.95 -10.51 0.14
CA GLU A 111 5.12 -10.91 -0.65
C GLU A 111 4.74 -11.41 -2.05
N ARG A 112 3.70 -12.24 -2.17
CA ARG A 112 3.24 -12.76 -3.47
C ARG A 112 2.68 -11.66 -4.36
N GLU A 113 1.88 -10.74 -3.82
CA GLU A 113 1.30 -9.67 -4.61
C GLU A 113 2.38 -8.68 -5.07
N MET A 114 3.29 -8.30 -4.17
CA MET A 114 4.45 -7.47 -4.51
C MET A 114 5.34 -8.11 -5.58
N SER A 115 5.57 -9.42 -5.52
CA SER A 115 6.36 -10.13 -6.53
C SER A 115 5.71 -10.13 -7.92
N ARG A 116 4.40 -9.92 -7.98
CA ARG A 116 3.61 -9.78 -9.22
C ARG A 116 3.47 -8.34 -9.69
N GLY A 117 4.05 -7.38 -8.95
CA GLY A 117 3.96 -5.95 -9.25
C GLY A 117 2.63 -5.31 -8.86
N TRP A 118 1.86 -5.92 -7.93
CA TRP A 118 0.63 -5.32 -7.42
C TRP A 118 0.89 -4.60 -6.11
N PRO A 119 0.48 -3.31 -5.97
CA PRO A 119 0.56 -2.61 -4.71
C PRO A 119 -0.37 -3.27 -3.67
N VAL A 120 0.10 -3.31 -2.42
CA VAL A 120 -0.63 -3.94 -1.31
C VAL A 120 -0.67 -2.97 -0.14
N ILE A 121 -1.86 -2.74 0.41
CA ILE A 121 -2.04 -2.02 1.67
C ILE A 121 -2.17 -3.06 2.76
N VAL A 122 -1.42 -2.90 3.84
CA VAL A 122 -1.44 -3.79 5.00
C VAL A 122 -1.94 -3.03 6.22
N SER A 123 -2.87 -3.63 6.97
CA SER A 123 -3.31 -3.10 8.25
C SER A 123 -2.60 -3.81 9.41
N TRP A 124 -2.34 -3.04 10.44
CA TRP A 124 -1.76 -3.51 11.68
C TRP A 124 -2.28 -2.71 12.87
N ARG A 125 -2.20 -3.30 14.05
CA ARG A 125 -2.47 -2.62 15.32
C ARG A 125 -1.38 -2.91 16.34
N GLU A 126 -1.23 -2.04 17.30
CA GLU A 126 -0.41 -2.35 18.47
C GLU A 126 -1.04 -3.50 19.26
N ARG A 127 -0.22 -4.33 19.89
CA ARG A 127 -0.66 -5.57 20.53
C ARG A 127 -1.80 -5.39 21.54
N HIS A 128 -1.85 -4.24 22.20
CA HIS A 128 -2.82 -3.94 23.26
C HIS A 128 -3.78 -2.79 22.90
N ARG A 129 -3.83 -2.38 21.63
CA ARG A 129 -4.74 -1.33 21.15
C ARG A 129 -5.69 -1.90 20.11
N ALA A 130 -6.93 -1.37 20.11
CA ALA A 130 -7.92 -1.73 19.10
C ALA A 130 -7.74 -0.95 17.80
N GLN A 131 -7.17 0.26 17.87
CA GLN A 131 -7.00 1.13 16.70
C GLN A 131 -6.05 0.51 15.68
N GLU A 132 -6.53 0.37 14.46
CA GLU A 132 -5.75 -0.10 13.32
C GLU A 132 -5.12 1.05 12.57
N HIS A 133 -3.99 0.77 11.94
CA HIS A 133 -3.29 1.68 11.05
C HIS A 133 -2.97 0.94 9.74
N ALA A 134 -3.07 1.64 8.61
CA ALA A 134 -2.86 1.06 7.29
C ALA A 134 -1.71 1.77 6.56
N VAL A 135 -0.83 0.99 5.91
CA VAL A 135 0.33 1.48 5.18
C VAL A 135 0.48 0.77 3.84
N LEU A 136 1.00 1.47 2.85
CA LEU A 136 1.22 0.91 1.52
C LEU A 136 2.57 0.19 1.44
N VAL A 137 2.55 -1.11 1.20
CA VAL A 137 3.78 -1.91 0.95
C VAL A 137 4.31 -1.57 -0.44
N VAL A 138 5.58 -1.15 -0.49
CA VAL A 138 6.27 -0.74 -1.72
C VAL A 138 7.54 -1.54 -1.98
N GLY A 139 7.85 -2.49 -1.12
CA GLY A 139 9.00 -3.36 -1.30
C GLY A 139 9.11 -4.45 -0.25
N VAL A 140 10.03 -5.34 -0.48
CA VAL A 140 10.43 -6.40 0.47
C VAL A 140 11.95 -6.41 0.63
N GLU A 141 12.40 -6.60 1.86
CA GLU A 141 13.81 -6.81 2.17
C GLU A 141 14.03 -8.21 2.72
N GLY A 142 15.10 -8.85 2.28
CA GLY A 142 15.39 -10.23 2.65
C GLY A 142 16.82 -10.63 2.37
N ARG A 143 17.10 -11.90 2.66
CA ARG A 143 18.39 -12.55 2.39
C ARG A 143 18.24 -13.53 1.24
N LYS A 144 19.24 -13.60 0.37
CA LYS A 144 19.32 -14.62 -0.67
C LYS A 144 20.06 -15.83 -0.09
N LYS A 145 19.43 -16.99 -0.10
CA LYS A 145 20.03 -18.28 0.28
C LYS A 145 19.95 -19.22 -0.93
N GLY A 146 21.07 -19.34 -1.65
CA GLY A 146 21.08 -20.02 -2.94
C GLY A 146 20.18 -19.34 -3.96
N ARG A 147 19.21 -20.07 -4.52
CA ARG A 147 18.20 -19.54 -5.46
C ARG A 147 16.96 -18.95 -4.76
N MET A 148 16.81 -19.17 -3.45
CA MET A 148 15.64 -18.72 -2.70
C MET A 148 15.87 -17.33 -2.09
N PHE A 149 14.86 -16.50 -2.16
CA PHE A 149 14.80 -15.23 -1.45
C PHE A 149 13.92 -15.43 -0.21
N GLN A 150 14.47 -15.13 0.95
CA GLN A 150 13.76 -15.19 2.22
C GLN A 150 13.57 -13.77 2.73
N ALA A 151 12.33 -13.29 2.62
CA ALA A 151 11.97 -11.98 3.15
C ALA A 151 11.93 -12.00 4.69
N HIS A 152 12.27 -10.86 5.29
CA HIS A 152 12.16 -10.62 6.73
C HIS A 152 11.66 -9.21 7.07
N THR A 153 11.37 -8.39 6.04
CA THR A 153 10.87 -7.02 6.21
C THR A 153 10.01 -6.64 5.01
N LEU A 154 8.82 -6.07 5.27
CA LEU A 154 8.09 -5.28 4.29
C LEU A 154 8.54 -3.83 4.41
N LEU A 155 8.82 -3.20 3.28
CA LEU A 155 9.15 -1.78 3.15
C LEU A 155 7.87 -1.06 2.75
N ALA A 156 7.49 -0.03 3.49
CA ALA A 156 6.19 0.60 3.35
C ALA A 156 6.26 2.13 3.27
N LEU A 157 5.24 2.72 2.67
CA LEU A 157 4.90 4.12 2.78
C LEU A 157 3.80 4.26 3.83
N ASP A 158 4.14 4.95 4.91
CA ASP A 158 3.19 5.37 5.93
C ASP A 158 2.75 6.80 5.64
N PRO A 159 1.46 7.03 5.36
CA PRO A 159 0.96 8.38 5.11
C PRO A 159 0.99 9.29 6.34
N ALA A 160 1.10 8.74 7.56
CA ALA A 160 1.21 9.52 8.80
C ALA A 160 2.64 9.99 9.12
N GLU A 161 3.64 9.49 8.38
CA GLU A 161 5.05 9.88 8.51
C GLU A 161 5.45 10.90 7.43
N CYS A 162 6.59 11.54 7.62
CA CYS A 162 7.15 12.44 6.61
C CYS A 162 7.39 11.72 5.27
N GLU A 163 7.25 12.45 4.16
CA GLU A 163 7.62 11.97 2.83
C GLU A 163 9.07 11.44 2.84
N PRO A 164 9.31 10.22 2.33
CA PRO A 164 10.67 9.68 2.32
C PRO A 164 11.58 10.48 1.38
N SER A 165 12.80 10.76 1.84
CA SER A 165 13.87 11.38 1.06
C SER A 165 14.94 10.34 0.75
N LEU A 166 15.42 10.30 -0.51
CA LEU A 166 16.47 9.39 -0.99
C LEU A 166 16.11 7.90 -0.97
N THR A 167 14.90 7.55 -0.55
CA THR A 167 14.38 6.17 -0.53
C THR A 167 12.92 6.16 -1.02
N VAL A 168 12.36 4.98 -1.28
CA VAL A 168 10.95 4.84 -1.67
C VAL A 168 10.06 4.39 -0.50
N TYR A 169 10.56 4.37 0.72
CA TYR A 169 9.81 3.97 1.92
C TYR A 169 10.20 4.82 3.11
N ASN A 170 9.28 5.02 4.04
CA ASN A 170 9.46 5.72 5.33
C ASN A 170 9.14 4.83 6.54
N ALA A 171 8.71 3.59 6.30
CA ALA A 171 8.33 2.64 7.33
C ALA A 171 8.81 1.21 7.00
N ARG A 172 9.01 0.40 8.04
CA ARG A 172 9.48 -1.00 7.94
C ARG A 172 8.67 -1.88 8.88
N LEU A 173 8.11 -2.96 8.36
CA LEU A 173 7.48 -4.02 9.15
C LEU A 173 8.43 -5.22 9.14
N THR A 174 9.16 -5.42 10.23
CA THR A 174 10.19 -6.46 10.35
C THR A 174 9.71 -7.58 11.24
N TRP A 175 9.95 -8.82 10.85
CA TRP A 175 9.66 -9.99 11.67
C TRP A 175 10.89 -10.85 11.91
N THR A 176 10.90 -11.50 13.07
CA THR A 176 11.89 -12.52 13.40
C THR A 176 11.31 -13.89 13.13
N VAL A 177 12.11 -14.79 12.57
CA VAL A 177 11.71 -16.19 12.48
C VAL A 177 11.49 -16.71 13.90
N PRO A 178 10.37 -17.39 14.20
CA PRO A 178 10.13 -17.93 15.54
C PRO A 178 11.29 -18.82 15.99
N SER A 179 11.81 -18.58 17.19
CA SER A 179 12.73 -19.53 17.84
C SER A 179 11.96 -20.79 18.24
N ARG A 180 12.66 -21.92 18.41
CA ARG A 180 12.07 -23.17 18.90
C ARG A 180 11.23 -22.88 20.16
N GLY A 181 9.92 -23.13 20.09
CA GLY A 181 8.97 -22.92 21.20
C GLY A 181 8.06 -21.68 21.09
N SER A 182 8.34 -20.73 20.22
CA SER A 182 7.42 -19.62 19.94
C SER A 182 6.51 -19.94 18.73
N ARG A 183 5.18 -19.86 18.93
CA ARG A 183 4.21 -20.15 17.87
C ARG A 183 4.05 -19.01 16.86
N ASP A 184 4.42 -17.77 17.22
CA ASP A 184 4.21 -16.59 16.38
C ASP A 184 5.48 -15.78 16.20
N ALA A 185 5.73 -15.34 14.97
CA ALA A 185 6.78 -14.38 14.65
C ALA A 185 6.45 -13.04 15.33
N GLN A 186 7.38 -12.50 16.09
CA GLN A 186 7.24 -11.18 16.66
C GLN A 186 7.44 -10.13 15.55
N MET A 187 6.45 -9.28 15.33
CA MET A 187 6.54 -8.19 14.37
C MET A 187 6.83 -6.86 15.05
N ARG A 188 7.68 -6.08 14.37
CA ARG A 188 8.04 -4.72 14.76
C ARG A 188 7.76 -3.78 13.63
N TYR A 189 7.10 -2.70 13.94
CA TYR A 189 6.92 -1.55 13.09
C TYR A 189 7.95 -0.48 13.45
N VAL A 190 8.67 0.04 12.46
CA VAL A 190 9.75 0.99 12.66
C VAL A 190 9.63 2.12 11.64
N THR A 191 9.60 3.35 12.12
CA THR A 191 9.68 4.59 11.33
C THR A 191 10.86 5.44 11.83
N ALA A 192 11.01 6.64 11.30
CA ALA A 192 11.96 7.61 11.84
C ALA A 192 11.56 8.09 13.24
N SER A 193 10.26 8.08 13.55
CA SER A 193 9.69 8.67 14.77
C SER A 193 9.57 7.67 15.91
N TYR A 194 9.33 6.38 15.63
CA TYR A 194 9.08 5.38 16.68
C TYR A 194 9.33 3.93 16.24
N ARG A 195 9.35 3.05 17.25
CA ARG A 195 9.42 1.60 17.08
C ARG A 195 8.38 0.93 17.99
N ARG A 196 7.54 0.05 17.42
CA ARG A 196 6.43 -0.59 18.15
C ARG A 196 6.35 -2.09 17.85
N LEU A 197 5.83 -2.84 18.82
CA LEU A 197 5.41 -4.23 18.62
C LEU A 197 3.98 -4.23 18.09
N ILE A 198 3.77 -4.92 16.98
CA ILE A 198 2.51 -4.90 16.26
C ILE A 198 2.00 -6.30 15.96
N VAL A 199 0.73 -6.37 15.61
CA VAL A 199 0.07 -7.52 15.00
C VAL A 199 -0.49 -7.06 13.65
N VAL A 200 -0.14 -7.75 12.59
CA VAL A 200 -0.73 -7.52 11.26
C VAL A 200 -2.10 -8.20 11.22
N THR A 201 -3.12 -7.46 10.83
CA THR A 201 -4.53 -7.87 10.91
C THR A 201 -5.10 -8.27 9.55
N GLY A 202 -4.72 -7.58 8.47
CA GLY A 202 -5.21 -7.85 7.13
C GLY A 202 -4.39 -7.17 6.06
N ALA A 203 -4.74 -7.41 4.80
CA ALA A 203 -4.17 -6.74 3.64
C ALA A 203 -5.19 -6.63 2.51
N ILE A 204 -5.02 -5.61 1.67
CA ILE A 204 -5.76 -5.46 0.42
C ILE A 204 -4.78 -5.20 -0.73
N SER A 205 -4.81 -6.05 -1.76
CA SER A 205 -4.05 -5.88 -2.99
C SER A 205 -4.92 -5.19 -4.04
N ILE A 206 -4.38 -4.19 -4.73
CA ILE A 206 -5.08 -3.52 -5.82
C ILE A 206 -4.45 -3.98 -7.14
N ARG A 207 -5.23 -4.71 -7.95
CA ARG A 207 -4.76 -5.26 -9.23
C ARG A 207 -5.39 -4.51 -10.39
N ALA A 208 -4.60 -4.14 -11.41
CA ALA A 208 -5.15 -3.67 -12.67
C ALA A 208 -5.69 -4.86 -13.48
N VAL A 209 -6.94 -4.77 -13.90
CA VAL A 209 -7.51 -5.72 -14.87
C VAL A 209 -6.97 -5.33 -16.24
N ARG A 210 -6.27 -6.25 -16.90
CA ARG A 210 -5.90 -6.06 -18.32
C ARG A 210 -7.20 -6.03 -19.11
N THR A 211 -7.59 -4.86 -19.62
CA THR A 211 -8.62 -4.79 -20.63
C THR A 211 -8.09 -5.56 -21.84
N PRO A 212 -8.80 -6.61 -22.35
CA PRO A 212 -8.35 -7.25 -23.58
C PRO A 212 -8.27 -6.16 -24.64
N VAL A 213 -7.08 -5.97 -25.22
CA VAL A 213 -6.89 -5.08 -26.37
C VAL A 213 -7.85 -5.59 -27.44
N GLY A 214 -8.93 -4.86 -27.68
CA GLY A 214 -9.92 -5.19 -28.68
C GLY A 214 -9.19 -5.46 -29.99
N ARG A 215 -9.30 -6.68 -30.51
CA ARG A 215 -8.88 -6.99 -31.87
C ARG A 215 -9.48 -5.91 -32.76
N LYS A 216 -8.64 -5.00 -33.28
CA LYS A 216 -9.03 -4.11 -34.36
C LYS A 216 -9.66 -4.99 -35.43
N ARG A 217 -10.99 -4.95 -35.60
CA ARG A 217 -11.63 -5.52 -36.78
C ARG A 217 -10.96 -4.86 -37.97
N LYS A 218 -10.29 -5.65 -38.81
CA LYS A 218 -9.93 -5.16 -40.14
C LYS A 218 -11.22 -4.72 -40.81
N PRO A 219 -11.23 -3.52 -41.41
CA PRO A 219 -12.34 -3.14 -42.27
C PRO A 219 -12.44 -4.11 -43.46
N PRO A 220 -13.64 -4.31 -44.00
CA PRO A 220 -13.92 -5.17 -45.14
C PRO A 220 -13.16 -4.74 -46.38
#